data_2c1406cef6d19ef8aff6bece500a6c42
#
_entry.id   2c1406cef6d19ef8aff6bece500a6c42
#
_cell.length_a   1.000
_cell.length_b   1.000
_cell.length_c   1.000
_cell.angle_alpha   90.00
_cell.angle_beta   90.00
_cell.angle_gamma   90.00
#
_symmetry.space_group_name_H-M   'P 1'
#
loop_
_entity.id
_entity.type
_entity.pdbx_description
1 polymer ?
#
loop_
_entity_poly.entity_id
_entity_poly.type
_entity_poly.pdbx_seq_one_letter_code
_entity_poly.pdbx_strand_id
1 'polypeptide(L)'
;VRSSAASDVYKRQDNLGVSFDVWLGESDAQKYIPQMLETVKSKGLCVESEGALVVPVQEETDAKEVPPCILVKSDGATLYATTDLATIVQREQDYHPQKYMYLTDKRQNLHFEQVFRVAKKAGLVGADTQLGHIGFGTMNGKDGKPFKTRAGGVMRLETLIADVTDYVTNKIKENQTVSDEELSQTAKCIAMAALKYGDLSNMPTKDYVFDLDRFSSFEGNTGPYILYTIVRIKSILAKYGKPVSGAQLLPPESAEQKQLMLVLSRMADALWTAYRDSAPNAICAYIYELATAANKFYHDVKILTEPDAAKQASYAALIDLTRGVLETCIDLLGFSAPERM
;
A
#
# COMPACT_ATOMS: atom_id res chain seq x y z
N VAL A 1 -26.60 -12.52 -9.20
CA VAL A 1 -25.48 -11.69 -9.71
C VAL A 1 -24.77 -10.95 -8.57
N ARG A 2 -25.53 -10.40 -7.59
CA ARG A 2 -24.93 -9.73 -6.41
C ARG A 2 -24.14 -10.69 -5.50
N SER A 3 -24.58 -11.96 -5.38
CA SER A 3 -23.90 -12.92 -4.50
C SER A 3 -22.56 -13.42 -5.05
N SER A 4 -22.39 -13.54 -6.37
CA SER A 4 -21.12 -13.96 -6.97
C SER A 4 -20.06 -12.84 -6.92
N ALA A 5 -20.45 -11.59 -7.23
CA ALA A 5 -19.55 -10.45 -7.16
C ALA A 5 -19.07 -10.15 -5.72
N ALA A 6 -19.98 -10.23 -4.73
CA ALA A 6 -19.61 -10.10 -3.32
C ALA A 6 -18.67 -11.22 -2.89
N SER A 7 -18.96 -12.49 -3.26
CA SER A 7 -18.08 -13.62 -2.97
C SER A 7 -16.68 -13.46 -3.56
N ASP A 8 -16.57 -12.94 -4.79
CA ASP A 8 -15.27 -12.71 -5.44
C ASP A 8 -14.48 -11.59 -4.76
N VAL A 9 -15.16 -10.55 -4.25
CA VAL A 9 -14.52 -9.47 -3.52
C VAL A 9 -14.03 -9.95 -2.14
N TYR A 10 -14.83 -10.70 -1.39
CA TYR A 10 -14.41 -11.31 -0.12
C TYR A 10 -13.20 -12.23 -0.29
N LYS A 11 -13.16 -13.07 -1.32
CA LYS A 11 -12.01 -13.92 -1.61
C LYS A 11 -10.74 -13.12 -1.89
N ARG A 12 -10.85 -11.96 -2.57
CA ARG A 12 -9.71 -11.08 -2.84
C ARG A 12 -9.18 -10.45 -1.56
N GLN A 13 -10.08 -10.09 -0.62
CA GLN A 13 -9.68 -9.57 0.69
C GLN A 13 -8.94 -10.61 1.50
N ASP A 14 -9.49 -11.82 1.62
CA ASP A 14 -8.86 -12.92 2.35
C ASP A 14 -7.49 -13.26 1.75
N ASN A 15 -7.40 -13.29 0.43
CA ASN A 15 -6.16 -13.58 -0.29
C ASN A 15 -5.08 -12.51 -0.06
N LEU A 16 -5.46 -11.24 0.07
CA LEU A 16 -4.53 -10.13 0.30
C LEU A 16 -4.40 -9.72 1.77
N GLY A 17 -5.17 -10.30 2.68
CA GLY A 17 -5.20 -9.88 4.09
C GLY A 17 -5.62 -8.42 4.24
N VAL A 18 -6.63 -7.97 3.47
CA VAL A 18 -7.17 -6.61 3.50
C VAL A 18 -8.54 -6.62 4.14
N SER A 19 -8.83 -5.63 4.98
CA SER A 19 -10.15 -5.41 5.58
C SER A 19 -10.67 -4.01 5.30
N PHE A 20 -12.00 -3.86 5.34
CA PHE A 20 -12.66 -2.57 5.18
C PHE A 20 -13.70 -2.39 6.28
N ASP A 21 -13.80 -1.19 6.84
CA ASP A 21 -14.78 -0.84 7.86
C ASP A 21 -16.19 -0.68 7.28
N VAL A 22 -16.26 -0.26 6.00
CA VAL A 22 -17.52 0.04 5.32
C VAL A 22 -17.56 -0.57 3.93
N TRP A 23 -18.68 -1.19 3.58
CA TRP A 23 -18.96 -1.80 2.28
C TRP A 23 -20.15 -1.13 1.62
N LEU A 24 -19.88 -0.15 0.78
CA LEU A 24 -20.88 0.59 0.02
C LEU A 24 -20.53 0.57 -1.47
N GLY A 25 -21.55 0.49 -2.32
CA GLY A 25 -21.42 0.59 -3.77
C GLY A 25 -22.05 1.88 -4.30
N GLU A 26 -21.89 2.13 -5.60
CA GLU A 26 -22.51 3.29 -6.26
C GLU A 26 -24.03 3.38 -6.03
N SER A 27 -24.71 2.24 -5.96
CA SER A 27 -26.16 2.19 -5.73
C SER A 27 -26.58 2.77 -4.38
N ASP A 28 -25.70 2.75 -3.38
CA ASP A 28 -26.02 3.25 -2.04
C ASP A 28 -26.05 4.78 -2.00
N ALA A 29 -25.38 5.45 -2.93
CA ALA A 29 -25.38 6.89 -3.06
C ALA A 29 -26.61 7.45 -3.82
N GLN A 30 -27.38 6.62 -4.52
CA GLN A 30 -28.49 7.07 -5.37
C GLN A 30 -29.50 7.94 -4.64
N LYS A 31 -29.85 7.60 -3.40
CA LYS A 31 -30.81 8.35 -2.57
C LYS A 31 -30.35 9.78 -2.23
N TYR A 32 -29.06 10.08 -2.33
CA TYR A 32 -28.50 11.40 -2.03
C TYR A 32 -28.40 12.30 -3.27
N ILE A 33 -28.59 11.77 -4.48
CA ILE A 33 -28.50 12.52 -5.73
C ILE A 33 -29.45 13.72 -5.76
N PRO A 34 -30.78 13.58 -5.42
CA PRO A 34 -31.69 14.72 -5.46
C PRO A 34 -31.26 15.88 -4.54
N GLN A 35 -30.86 15.59 -3.30
CA GLN A 35 -30.36 16.57 -2.34
C GLN A 35 -29.08 17.26 -2.85
N MET A 36 -28.14 16.47 -3.37
CA MET A 36 -26.90 16.99 -3.93
C MET A 36 -27.17 17.94 -5.10
N LEU A 37 -28.01 17.54 -6.07
CA LEU A 37 -28.38 18.38 -7.21
C LEU A 37 -29.08 19.66 -6.80
N GLU A 38 -29.99 19.60 -5.82
CA GLU A 38 -30.67 20.78 -5.25
C GLU A 38 -29.64 21.74 -4.64
N THR A 39 -28.69 21.23 -3.87
CA THR A 39 -27.62 22.04 -3.26
C THR A 39 -26.80 22.76 -4.32
N VAL A 40 -26.36 22.08 -5.37
CA VAL A 40 -25.55 22.67 -6.43
C VAL A 40 -26.36 23.70 -7.24
N LYS A 41 -27.62 23.43 -7.54
CA LYS A 41 -28.54 24.34 -8.26
C LYS A 41 -28.85 25.59 -7.45
N SER A 42 -29.18 25.46 -6.16
CA SER A 42 -29.53 26.59 -5.29
C SER A 42 -28.38 27.60 -5.14
N LYS A 43 -27.15 27.17 -5.35
CA LYS A 43 -25.97 28.04 -5.36
C LYS A 43 -25.68 28.71 -6.70
N GLY A 44 -26.52 28.49 -7.71
CA GLY A 44 -26.36 29.08 -9.03
C GLY A 44 -25.17 28.59 -9.80
N LEU A 45 -24.61 27.38 -9.46
CA LEU A 45 -23.40 26.84 -10.08
C LEU A 45 -23.68 26.09 -11.39
N CYS A 46 -24.94 25.71 -11.62
CA CYS A 46 -25.33 24.94 -12.79
C CYS A 46 -25.58 25.83 -14.02
N VAL A 47 -25.10 25.36 -15.16
CA VAL A 47 -25.35 25.95 -16.48
C VAL A 47 -25.94 24.86 -17.39
N GLU A 48 -26.85 25.22 -18.26
CA GLU A 48 -27.34 24.33 -19.30
C GLU A 48 -26.39 24.45 -20.52
N SER A 49 -25.89 23.31 -20.99
CA SER A 49 -25.01 23.20 -22.15
C SER A 49 -25.43 22.01 -23.00
N GLU A 50 -25.85 22.26 -24.24
CA GLU A 50 -26.32 21.22 -25.18
C GLU A 50 -27.41 20.30 -24.59
N GLY A 51 -28.29 20.86 -23.77
CA GLY A 51 -29.37 20.13 -23.06
C GLY A 51 -28.88 19.35 -21.82
N ALA A 52 -27.60 19.36 -21.50
CA ALA A 52 -27.04 18.76 -20.29
C ALA A 52 -26.91 19.81 -19.17
N LEU A 53 -27.04 19.35 -17.92
CA LEU A 53 -26.78 20.18 -16.74
C LEU A 53 -25.31 20.04 -16.35
N VAL A 54 -24.56 21.12 -16.41
CA VAL A 54 -23.10 21.12 -16.17
C VAL A 54 -22.71 22.16 -15.12
N VAL A 55 -21.55 21.96 -14.48
CA VAL A 55 -20.92 22.95 -13.60
C VAL A 55 -19.57 23.36 -14.21
N PRO A 56 -19.35 24.64 -14.54
CA PRO A 56 -18.05 25.15 -14.95
C PRO A 56 -17.05 25.02 -13.80
N VAL A 57 -15.93 24.34 -14.06
CA VAL A 57 -14.90 24.06 -13.04
C VAL A 57 -13.55 24.67 -13.38
N GLN A 58 -13.41 25.38 -14.51
CA GLN A 58 -12.20 26.10 -14.89
C GLN A 58 -11.79 27.09 -13.80
N GLU A 59 -10.51 27.16 -13.49
CA GLU A 59 -9.88 28.09 -12.55
C GLU A 59 -8.83 28.94 -13.29
N GLU A 60 -8.57 30.14 -12.80
CA GLU A 60 -7.60 31.07 -13.41
C GLU A 60 -6.17 30.51 -13.43
N THR A 61 -5.86 29.61 -12.50
CA THR A 61 -4.56 28.95 -12.35
C THR A 61 -4.34 27.78 -13.29
N ASP A 62 -5.38 27.37 -14.03
CA ASP A 62 -5.28 26.21 -14.92
C ASP A 62 -4.40 26.51 -16.14
N ALA A 63 -3.38 25.69 -16.32
CA ALA A 63 -2.49 25.80 -17.48
C ALA A 63 -3.14 25.32 -18.81
N LYS A 64 -4.26 24.59 -18.70
CA LYS A 64 -5.01 24.03 -19.84
C LYS A 64 -6.51 24.19 -19.57
N GLU A 65 -7.29 24.16 -20.65
CA GLU A 65 -8.73 24.14 -20.54
C GLU A 65 -9.22 22.90 -19.78
N VAL A 66 -10.03 23.13 -18.74
CA VAL A 66 -10.68 22.07 -17.96
C VAL A 66 -12.17 22.06 -18.33
N PRO A 67 -12.66 21.00 -18.97
CA PRO A 67 -14.06 20.93 -19.38
C PRO A 67 -14.98 20.96 -18.17
N PRO A 68 -16.23 21.45 -18.33
CA PRO A 68 -17.21 21.49 -17.25
C PRO A 68 -17.57 20.09 -16.75
N CYS A 69 -17.89 19.98 -15.47
CA CYS A 69 -18.38 18.74 -14.88
C CYS A 69 -19.86 18.52 -15.25
N ILE A 70 -20.15 17.43 -15.96
CA ILE A 70 -21.52 17.08 -16.33
C ILE A 70 -22.20 16.36 -15.16
N LEU A 71 -23.32 16.92 -14.68
CA LEU A 71 -24.10 16.32 -13.61
C LEU A 71 -25.30 15.51 -14.12
N VAL A 72 -25.96 16.01 -15.19
CA VAL A 72 -27.10 15.31 -15.80
C VAL A 72 -26.97 15.46 -17.31
N LYS A 73 -27.09 14.37 -18.03
CA LYS A 73 -27.08 14.36 -19.50
C LYS A 73 -28.36 14.97 -20.07
N SER A 74 -28.33 15.28 -21.37
CA SER A 74 -29.49 15.77 -22.11
C SER A 74 -30.70 14.82 -22.10
N ASP A 75 -30.47 13.53 -21.93
CA ASP A 75 -31.53 12.50 -21.80
C ASP A 75 -32.03 12.33 -20.34
N GLY A 76 -31.53 13.13 -19.39
CA GLY A 76 -31.87 13.06 -17.99
C GLY A 76 -31.09 12.01 -17.17
N ALA A 77 -30.18 11.26 -17.79
CA ALA A 77 -29.37 10.27 -17.09
C ALA A 77 -28.29 10.91 -16.23
N THR A 78 -28.03 10.31 -15.08
CA THR A 78 -26.91 10.67 -14.20
C THR A 78 -25.62 9.97 -14.62
N LEU A 79 -24.48 10.52 -14.20
CA LEU A 79 -23.14 10.06 -14.53
C LEU A 79 -22.37 9.67 -13.29
N TYR A 80 -21.17 9.11 -13.45
CA TYR A 80 -20.24 8.83 -12.35
C TYR A 80 -19.96 10.07 -11.48
N ALA A 81 -19.80 11.26 -12.09
CA ALA A 81 -19.59 12.48 -11.33
C ALA A 81 -20.78 12.79 -10.38
N THR A 82 -22.01 12.49 -10.81
CA THR A 82 -23.21 12.67 -9.99
C THR A 82 -23.22 11.72 -8.80
N THR A 83 -22.88 10.45 -9.01
CA THR A 83 -22.83 9.44 -7.95
C THR A 83 -21.67 9.71 -6.99
N ASP A 84 -20.51 10.16 -7.48
CA ASP A 84 -19.37 10.51 -6.63
C ASP A 84 -19.67 11.73 -5.75
N LEU A 85 -20.30 12.77 -6.28
CA LEU A 85 -20.75 13.92 -5.49
C LEU A 85 -21.83 13.54 -4.46
N ALA A 86 -22.76 12.67 -4.83
CA ALA A 86 -23.76 12.14 -3.90
C ALA A 86 -23.11 11.26 -2.81
N THR A 87 -22.05 10.53 -3.14
CA THR A 87 -21.26 9.77 -2.16
C THR A 87 -20.54 10.71 -1.17
N ILE A 88 -20.05 11.85 -1.64
CA ILE A 88 -19.47 12.87 -0.76
C ILE A 88 -20.52 13.38 0.22
N VAL A 89 -21.75 13.70 -0.25
CA VAL A 89 -22.85 14.12 0.63
C VAL A 89 -23.17 13.06 1.67
N GLN A 90 -23.25 11.79 1.27
CA GLN A 90 -23.44 10.68 2.20
C GLN A 90 -22.36 10.64 3.27
N ARG A 91 -21.08 10.68 2.87
CA ARG A 91 -19.94 10.58 3.79
C ARG A 91 -19.84 11.77 4.73
N GLU A 92 -20.18 12.97 4.28
CA GLU A 92 -20.28 14.14 5.16
C GLU A 92 -21.36 13.97 6.22
N GLN A 93 -22.51 13.38 5.88
CA GLN A 93 -23.57 13.12 6.86
C GLN A 93 -23.21 12.01 7.84
N ASP A 94 -22.57 10.95 7.37
CA ASP A 94 -22.33 9.75 8.16
C ASP A 94 -21.04 9.86 9.01
N TYR A 95 -19.98 10.54 8.52
CA TYR A 95 -18.63 10.47 9.09
C TYR A 95 -17.96 11.82 9.35
N HIS A 96 -18.35 12.90 8.69
CA HIS A 96 -17.70 14.22 8.75
C HIS A 96 -16.16 14.13 8.58
N PRO A 97 -15.64 13.54 7.48
CA PRO A 97 -14.24 13.25 7.34
C PRO A 97 -13.41 14.51 7.11
N GLN A 98 -12.24 14.57 7.75
CA GLN A 98 -11.27 15.65 7.54
C GLN A 98 -10.50 15.48 6.22
N LYS A 99 -10.40 14.23 5.73
CA LYS A 99 -9.66 13.88 4.52
C LYS A 99 -10.38 12.78 3.75
N TYR A 100 -10.56 13.03 2.46
CA TYR A 100 -10.93 12.02 1.47
C TYR A 100 -9.72 11.62 0.66
N MET A 101 -9.58 10.32 0.40
CA MET A 101 -8.54 9.79 -0.46
C MET A 101 -9.14 8.76 -1.40
N TYR A 102 -9.18 9.10 -2.69
CA TYR A 102 -9.68 8.23 -3.74
C TYR A 102 -8.49 7.52 -4.40
N LEU A 103 -8.52 6.21 -4.42
CA LEU A 103 -7.51 5.37 -5.08
C LEU A 103 -8.15 4.75 -6.31
N THR A 104 -7.79 5.26 -7.49
CA THR A 104 -8.29 4.73 -8.76
C THR A 104 -7.18 4.81 -9.82
N ASP A 105 -7.47 4.32 -11.04
CA ASP A 105 -6.55 4.44 -12.15
C ASP A 105 -6.23 5.92 -12.46
N LYS A 106 -4.97 6.23 -12.78
CA LYS A 106 -4.52 7.60 -13.11
C LYS A 106 -5.26 8.24 -14.28
N ARG A 107 -5.90 7.45 -15.13
CA ARG A 107 -6.76 7.96 -16.23
C ARG A 107 -8.00 8.69 -15.73
N GLN A 108 -8.36 8.54 -14.46
CA GLN A 108 -9.49 9.23 -13.82
C GLN A 108 -9.09 10.57 -13.15
N ASN A 109 -7.85 11.03 -13.30
CA ASN A 109 -7.40 12.28 -12.68
C ASN A 109 -8.32 13.47 -12.99
N LEU A 110 -8.67 13.68 -14.26
CA LEU A 110 -9.55 14.79 -14.66
C LEU A 110 -10.96 14.66 -14.03
N HIS A 111 -11.49 13.45 -13.98
CA HIS A 111 -12.79 13.20 -13.36
C HIS A 111 -12.79 13.63 -11.88
N PHE A 112 -11.82 13.18 -11.09
CA PHE A 112 -11.73 13.56 -9.68
C PHE A 112 -11.40 15.05 -9.48
N GLU A 113 -10.61 15.65 -10.36
CA GLU A 113 -10.39 17.09 -10.34
C GLU A 113 -11.71 17.86 -10.50
N GLN A 114 -12.54 17.48 -11.47
CA GLN A 114 -13.86 18.08 -11.67
C GLN A 114 -14.77 17.87 -10.47
N VAL A 115 -14.88 16.64 -9.95
CA VAL A 115 -15.70 16.29 -8.78
C VAL A 115 -15.29 17.10 -7.55
N PHE A 116 -14.00 17.20 -7.27
CA PHE A 116 -13.50 17.93 -6.10
C PHE A 116 -13.75 19.44 -6.20
N ARG A 117 -13.58 20.02 -7.40
CA ARG A 117 -13.89 21.43 -7.62
C ARG A 117 -15.39 21.73 -7.43
N VAL A 118 -16.27 20.87 -7.93
CA VAL A 118 -17.72 21.00 -7.69
C VAL A 118 -18.02 20.85 -6.20
N ALA A 119 -17.47 19.84 -5.53
CA ALA A 119 -17.72 19.62 -4.11
C ALA A 119 -17.34 20.84 -3.25
N LYS A 120 -16.21 21.46 -3.53
CA LYS A 120 -15.74 22.68 -2.84
C LYS A 120 -16.59 23.90 -3.20
N LYS A 121 -16.84 24.17 -4.48
CA LYS A 121 -17.66 25.30 -4.94
C LYS A 121 -19.09 25.23 -4.40
N ALA A 122 -19.65 24.02 -4.36
CA ALA A 122 -20.99 23.78 -3.83
C ALA A 122 -21.03 23.71 -2.30
N GLY A 123 -19.88 23.70 -1.60
CA GLY A 123 -19.81 23.55 -0.15
C GLY A 123 -20.41 22.22 0.32
N LEU A 124 -20.22 21.16 -0.47
CA LEU A 124 -20.59 19.79 -0.08
C LEU A 124 -19.63 19.23 0.96
N VAL A 125 -18.47 19.84 1.12
CA VAL A 125 -17.44 19.53 2.12
C VAL A 125 -17.04 20.78 2.90
N GLY A 126 -16.48 20.61 4.08
CA GLY A 126 -15.93 21.71 4.87
C GLY A 126 -14.77 22.42 4.15
N ALA A 127 -14.54 23.70 4.50
CA ALA A 127 -13.45 24.50 3.89
C ALA A 127 -12.09 23.84 4.06
N ASP A 128 -11.82 23.27 5.24
CA ASP A 128 -10.55 22.65 5.60
C ASP A 128 -10.46 21.15 5.19
N THR A 129 -11.55 20.58 4.66
CA THR A 129 -11.57 19.19 4.22
C THR A 129 -10.63 18.97 3.05
N GLN A 130 -9.72 18.02 3.21
CA GLN A 130 -8.77 17.65 2.17
C GLN A 130 -9.39 16.63 1.21
N LEU A 131 -9.38 16.94 -0.08
CA LEU A 131 -9.80 16.03 -1.15
C LEU A 131 -8.57 15.63 -1.95
N GLY A 132 -8.25 14.35 -2.02
CA GLY A 132 -7.09 13.81 -2.72
C GLY A 132 -7.43 12.63 -3.60
N HIS A 133 -6.80 12.57 -4.77
CA HIS A 133 -6.85 11.44 -5.67
C HIS A 133 -5.44 10.87 -5.87
N ILE A 134 -5.30 9.58 -5.64
CA ILE A 134 -4.08 8.83 -5.96
C ILE A 134 -4.39 7.98 -7.18
N GLY A 135 -3.99 8.50 -8.34
CA GLY A 135 -4.11 7.80 -9.61
C GLY A 135 -3.00 6.78 -9.76
N PHE A 136 -3.29 5.50 -9.51
CA PHE A 136 -2.26 4.47 -9.62
C PHE A 136 -1.93 4.13 -11.08
N GLY A 137 -0.66 3.73 -11.28
CA GLY A 137 -0.15 3.26 -12.56
C GLY A 137 -0.56 1.82 -12.87
N THR A 138 -0.09 1.32 -13.99
CA THR A 138 -0.39 -0.02 -14.50
C THR A 138 0.75 -1.00 -14.18
N MET A 139 0.40 -2.17 -13.69
CA MET A 139 1.30 -3.32 -13.65
C MET A 139 1.43 -3.91 -15.06
N ASN A 140 2.63 -3.94 -15.61
CA ASN A 140 2.92 -4.42 -16.94
C ASN A 140 3.71 -5.74 -16.91
N GLY A 141 3.60 -6.51 -17.98
CA GLY A 141 4.48 -7.66 -18.22
C GLY A 141 5.86 -7.22 -18.74
N LYS A 142 6.77 -8.19 -18.91
CA LYS A 142 8.12 -7.96 -19.48
C LYS A 142 8.11 -7.33 -20.87
N ASP A 143 6.98 -7.44 -21.61
CA ASP A 143 6.76 -6.81 -22.90
C ASP A 143 6.31 -5.34 -22.81
N GLY A 144 6.24 -4.78 -21.62
CA GLY A 144 5.79 -3.41 -21.35
C GLY A 144 4.29 -3.17 -21.53
N LYS A 145 3.49 -4.22 -21.80
CA LYS A 145 2.04 -4.16 -21.93
C LYS A 145 1.34 -4.59 -20.64
N PRO A 146 0.09 -4.15 -20.42
CA PRO A 146 -0.68 -4.59 -19.25
C PRO A 146 -0.64 -6.13 -19.12
N PHE A 147 -0.43 -6.60 -17.89
CA PHE A 147 -0.21 -8.01 -17.59
C PHE A 147 -1.35 -8.86 -18.10
N LYS A 148 -1.04 -9.86 -18.95
CA LYS A 148 -2.02 -10.74 -19.59
C LYS A 148 -1.74 -12.21 -19.26
N THR A 149 -2.79 -13.03 -19.24
CA THR A 149 -2.65 -14.49 -19.17
C THR A 149 -1.97 -15.02 -20.44
N ARG A 150 -1.36 -16.20 -20.36
CA ARG A 150 -0.81 -16.92 -21.54
C ARG A 150 -1.84 -17.12 -22.67
N ALA A 151 -3.13 -17.12 -22.34
CA ALA A 151 -4.25 -17.24 -23.29
C ALA A 151 -4.74 -15.88 -23.84
N GLY A 152 -4.09 -14.74 -23.52
CA GLY A 152 -4.39 -13.42 -24.07
C GLY A 152 -5.44 -12.60 -23.30
N GLY A 153 -5.98 -13.09 -22.17
CA GLY A 153 -6.89 -12.36 -21.27
C GLY A 153 -6.15 -11.57 -20.19
N VAL A 154 -6.85 -10.67 -19.48
CA VAL A 154 -6.31 -10.01 -18.27
C VAL A 154 -6.05 -11.06 -17.21
N MET A 155 -4.85 -11.06 -16.60
CA MET A 155 -4.52 -12.00 -15.53
C MET A 155 -5.39 -11.71 -14.30
N ARG A 156 -6.03 -12.73 -13.77
CA ARG A 156 -6.77 -12.62 -12.52
C ARG A 156 -5.79 -12.61 -11.35
N LEU A 157 -6.07 -11.79 -10.35
CA LEU A 157 -5.24 -11.68 -9.13
C LEU A 157 -5.04 -13.04 -8.44
N GLU A 158 -6.08 -13.86 -8.38
CA GLU A 158 -6.01 -15.22 -7.81
C GLU A 158 -4.99 -16.11 -8.53
N THR A 159 -4.94 -16.03 -9.86
CA THR A 159 -3.96 -16.77 -10.66
C THR A 159 -2.54 -16.27 -10.39
N LEU A 160 -2.37 -14.95 -10.32
CA LEU A 160 -1.07 -14.37 -9.99
C LEU A 160 -0.57 -14.81 -8.60
N ILE A 161 -1.46 -14.79 -7.58
CA ILE A 161 -1.11 -15.24 -6.23
C ILE A 161 -0.75 -16.74 -6.24
N ALA A 162 -1.50 -17.57 -6.97
CA ALA A 162 -1.20 -18.99 -7.09
C ALA A 162 0.15 -19.22 -7.77
N ASP A 163 0.41 -18.57 -8.90
CA ASP A 163 1.67 -18.70 -9.65
C ASP A 163 2.88 -18.30 -8.79
N VAL A 164 2.78 -17.19 -8.02
CA VAL A 164 3.83 -16.75 -7.12
C VAL A 164 4.02 -17.73 -5.96
N THR A 165 2.91 -18.23 -5.40
CA THR A 165 2.97 -19.21 -4.28
C THR A 165 3.60 -20.53 -4.74
N ASP A 166 3.23 -21.02 -5.90
CA ASP A 166 3.81 -22.26 -6.48
C ASP A 166 5.31 -22.10 -6.77
N TYR A 167 5.69 -20.95 -7.33
CA TYR A 167 7.10 -20.62 -7.57
C TYR A 167 7.92 -20.60 -6.28
N VAL A 168 7.43 -19.93 -5.25
CA VAL A 168 8.09 -19.87 -3.93
C VAL A 168 8.14 -21.24 -3.27
N THR A 169 7.04 -22.01 -3.34
CA THR A 169 6.98 -23.38 -2.81
C THR A 169 8.06 -24.27 -3.41
N ASN A 170 8.24 -24.21 -4.72
CA ASN A 170 9.26 -24.99 -5.40
C ASN A 170 10.68 -24.57 -4.96
N LYS A 171 10.93 -23.27 -4.84
CA LYS A 171 12.22 -22.76 -4.34
C LYS A 171 12.54 -23.19 -2.90
N ILE A 172 11.55 -23.25 -2.01
CA ILE A 172 11.75 -23.72 -0.64
C ILE A 172 12.08 -25.22 -0.64
N LYS A 173 11.34 -26.03 -1.42
CA LYS A 173 11.57 -27.48 -1.52
C LYS A 173 12.95 -27.87 -2.03
N GLU A 174 13.54 -27.04 -2.89
CA GLU A 174 14.91 -27.25 -3.40
C GLU A 174 15.97 -27.12 -2.30
N ASN A 175 15.70 -26.36 -1.25
CA ASN A 175 16.69 -25.96 -0.24
C ASN A 175 16.43 -26.50 1.17
N GLN A 176 15.23 -26.99 1.46
CA GLN A 176 14.83 -27.40 2.82
C GLN A 176 13.86 -28.57 2.85
N THR A 177 14.01 -29.40 3.90
CA THR A 177 13.05 -30.45 4.24
C THR A 177 12.20 -29.94 5.41
N VAL A 178 10.99 -29.49 5.12
CA VAL A 178 9.99 -29.00 6.11
C VAL A 178 8.70 -29.79 5.94
N SER A 179 7.82 -29.78 6.96
CA SER A 179 6.51 -30.41 6.83
C SER A 179 5.65 -29.69 5.75
N ASP A 180 4.74 -30.42 5.12
CA ASP A 180 3.89 -29.84 4.05
C ASP A 180 3.03 -28.67 4.57
N GLU A 181 2.59 -28.72 5.82
CA GLU A 181 1.79 -27.66 6.44
C GLU A 181 2.62 -26.38 6.68
N GLU A 182 3.81 -26.51 7.27
CA GLU A 182 4.75 -25.42 7.50
C GLU A 182 5.22 -24.82 6.18
N LEU A 183 5.49 -25.66 5.17
CA LEU A 183 5.83 -25.25 3.82
C LEU A 183 4.72 -24.39 3.18
N SER A 184 3.46 -24.84 3.28
CA SER A 184 2.31 -24.13 2.69
C SER A 184 2.12 -22.76 3.34
N GLN A 185 2.22 -22.63 4.67
CA GLN A 185 2.08 -21.37 5.38
C GLN A 185 3.23 -20.41 5.06
N THR A 186 4.46 -20.90 5.10
CA THR A 186 5.66 -20.12 4.79
C THR A 186 5.64 -19.62 3.36
N ALA A 187 5.30 -20.49 2.39
CA ALA A 187 5.23 -20.12 0.98
C ALA A 187 4.18 -19.03 0.71
N LYS A 188 3.00 -19.13 1.33
CA LYS A 188 1.97 -18.08 1.23
C LYS A 188 2.45 -16.75 1.80
N CYS A 189 3.12 -16.78 2.96
CA CYS A 189 3.65 -15.59 3.60
C CYS A 189 4.70 -14.90 2.72
N ILE A 190 5.64 -15.65 2.15
CA ILE A 190 6.67 -15.15 1.25
C ILE A 190 6.08 -14.65 -0.07
N ALA A 191 5.10 -15.38 -0.64
CA ALA A 191 4.41 -14.97 -1.86
C ALA A 191 3.68 -13.62 -1.66
N MET A 192 3.02 -13.46 -0.52
CA MET A 192 2.35 -12.20 -0.17
C MET A 192 3.34 -11.05 -0.02
N ALA A 193 4.47 -11.29 0.64
CA ALA A 193 5.53 -10.30 0.75
C ALA A 193 6.12 -9.92 -0.62
N ALA A 194 6.36 -10.91 -1.49
CA ALA A 194 6.85 -10.67 -2.86
C ALA A 194 5.90 -9.79 -3.66
N LEU A 195 4.60 -10.07 -3.61
CA LEU A 195 3.56 -9.32 -4.33
C LEU A 195 3.40 -7.91 -3.76
N LYS A 196 3.10 -7.79 -2.45
CA LYS A 196 2.81 -6.49 -1.82
C LYS A 196 4.02 -5.57 -1.81
N TYR A 197 5.18 -6.09 -1.41
CA TYR A 197 6.40 -5.29 -1.44
C TYR A 197 6.81 -4.93 -2.87
N GLY A 198 6.68 -5.86 -3.81
CA GLY A 198 6.97 -5.64 -5.22
C GLY A 198 6.14 -4.50 -5.81
N ASP A 199 4.85 -4.47 -5.49
CA ASP A 199 3.93 -3.39 -5.91
C ASP A 199 4.24 -2.08 -5.15
N LEU A 200 4.21 -2.10 -3.83
CA LEU A 200 4.32 -0.92 -2.96
C LEU A 200 5.72 -0.27 -2.96
N SER A 201 6.77 -0.97 -3.42
CA SER A 201 8.11 -0.40 -3.59
C SER A 201 8.22 0.53 -4.79
N ASN A 202 7.23 0.54 -5.68
CA ASN A 202 7.13 1.47 -6.78
C ASN A 202 6.34 2.72 -6.37
N MET A 203 6.64 3.85 -7.01
CA MET A 203 5.84 5.05 -6.80
C MET A 203 4.41 4.79 -7.32
N PRO A 204 3.36 5.03 -6.52
CA PRO A 204 1.99 4.64 -6.88
C PRO A 204 1.54 5.14 -8.26
N THR A 205 1.91 6.35 -8.65
CA THR A 205 1.49 7.00 -9.90
C THR A 205 2.24 6.52 -11.15
N LYS A 206 3.27 5.67 -10.98
CA LYS A 206 4.09 5.18 -12.10
C LYS A 206 3.69 3.76 -12.51
N ASP A 207 3.76 3.52 -13.82
CA ASP A 207 3.69 2.17 -14.35
C ASP A 207 4.97 1.40 -13.99
N TYR A 208 4.86 0.10 -13.73
CA TYR A 208 6.00 -0.74 -13.45
C TYR A 208 5.89 -2.11 -14.13
N VAL A 209 7.01 -2.80 -14.26
CA VAL A 209 7.07 -4.15 -14.83
C VAL A 209 7.11 -5.17 -13.69
N PHE A 210 6.14 -6.07 -13.70
CA PHE A 210 6.13 -7.23 -12.81
C PHE A 210 7.05 -8.32 -13.37
N ASP A 211 8.04 -8.70 -12.58
CA ASP A 211 8.97 -9.79 -12.87
C ASP A 211 8.97 -10.78 -11.69
N LEU A 212 8.43 -11.96 -11.92
CA LEU A 212 8.27 -12.99 -10.88
C LEU A 212 9.62 -13.40 -10.27
N ASP A 213 10.65 -13.61 -11.10
CA ASP A 213 11.99 -14.00 -10.63
C ASP A 213 12.59 -12.93 -9.74
N ARG A 214 12.48 -11.68 -10.16
CA ARG A 214 12.99 -10.52 -9.39
C ARG A 214 12.23 -10.34 -8.07
N PHE A 215 10.90 -10.35 -8.08
CA PHE A 215 10.09 -10.07 -6.89
C PHE A 215 10.14 -11.17 -5.85
N SER A 216 10.37 -12.42 -6.29
CA SER A 216 10.51 -13.59 -5.41
C SER A 216 11.96 -13.90 -5.03
N SER A 217 12.91 -13.02 -5.39
CA SER A 217 14.32 -13.19 -5.01
C SER A 217 14.53 -12.92 -3.52
N PHE A 218 15.40 -13.73 -2.90
CA PHE A 218 15.88 -13.51 -1.54
C PHE A 218 17.07 -12.55 -1.47
N GLU A 219 17.42 -11.92 -2.58
CA GLU A 219 18.48 -10.93 -2.70
C GLU A 219 17.96 -9.64 -3.31
N GLY A 220 18.59 -8.53 -2.96
CA GLY A 220 18.22 -7.20 -3.45
C GLY A 220 17.00 -6.59 -2.75
N ASN A 221 16.39 -5.61 -3.37
CA ASN A 221 15.27 -4.84 -2.81
C ASN A 221 13.94 -5.58 -3.06
N THR A 222 13.64 -6.59 -2.22
CA THR A 222 12.50 -7.49 -2.36
C THR A 222 11.84 -7.80 -1.01
N GLY A 223 10.55 -8.18 -1.03
CA GLY A 223 9.83 -8.62 0.17
C GLY A 223 10.49 -9.84 0.83
N PRO A 224 10.80 -10.91 0.09
CA PRO A 224 11.50 -12.07 0.65
C PRO A 224 12.84 -11.75 1.32
N TYR A 225 13.62 -10.80 0.81
CA TYR A 225 14.86 -10.34 1.47
C TYR A 225 14.60 -9.69 2.84
N ILE A 226 13.55 -8.87 2.94
CA ILE A 226 13.15 -8.26 4.23
C ILE A 226 12.72 -9.35 5.21
N LEU A 227 11.87 -10.29 4.78
CA LEU A 227 11.44 -11.42 5.62
C LEU A 227 12.61 -12.26 6.09
N TYR A 228 13.54 -12.58 5.20
CA TYR A 228 14.75 -13.34 5.53
C TYR A 228 15.59 -12.63 6.60
N THR A 229 15.73 -11.31 6.52
CA THR A 229 16.42 -10.51 7.54
C THR A 229 15.74 -10.62 8.90
N ILE A 230 14.40 -10.49 8.94
CA ILE A 230 13.61 -10.62 10.18
C ILE A 230 13.77 -12.02 10.80
N VAL A 231 13.59 -13.07 10.00
CA VAL A 231 13.72 -14.47 10.47
C VAL A 231 15.13 -14.77 10.95
N ARG A 232 16.16 -14.25 10.27
CA ARG A 232 17.55 -14.35 10.73
C ARG A 232 17.71 -13.71 12.12
N ILE A 233 17.20 -12.52 12.34
CA ILE A 233 17.25 -11.85 13.64
C ILE A 233 16.53 -12.69 14.72
N LYS A 234 15.32 -13.20 14.42
CA LYS A 234 14.59 -14.12 15.32
C LYS A 234 15.45 -15.32 15.70
N SER A 235 16.13 -15.94 14.74
CA SER A 235 17.01 -17.09 14.97
C SER A 235 18.22 -16.75 15.87
N ILE A 236 18.81 -15.55 15.67
CA ILE A 236 19.92 -15.08 16.50
C ILE A 236 19.47 -14.87 17.95
N LEU A 237 18.32 -14.19 18.14
CA LEU A 237 17.76 -13.93 19.46
C LEU A 237 17.37 -15.23 20.19
N ALA A 238 16.81 -16.20 19.46
CA ALA A 238 16.50 -17.52 20.00
C ALA A 238 17.77 -18.26 20.50
N LYS A 239 18.87 -18.18 19.74
CA LYS A 239 20.18 -18.74 20.12
C LYS A 239 20.82 -17.97 21.28
N TYR A 240 20.63 -16.67 21.36
CA TYR A 240 21.07 -15.84 22.48
C TYR A 240 20.39 -16.28 23.79
N GLY A 241 19.11 -16.63 23.76
CA GLY A 241 18.38 -17.30 24.82
C GLY A 241 18.20 -16.52 26.12
N LYS A 242 18.52 -15.22 26.13
CA LYS A 242 18.36 -14.33 27.29
C LYS A 242 17.38 -13.21 26.97
N PRO A 243 16.65 -12.66 27.98
CA PRO A 243 15.82 -11.48 27.78
C PRO A 243 16.66 -10.28 27.32
N VAL A 244 16.15 -9.53 26.35
CA VAL A 244 16.77 -8.29 25.86
C VAL A 244 16.07 -7.02 26.40
N SER A 245 14.90 -7.19 27.03
CA SER A 245 14.16 -6.08 27.62
C SER A 245 14.96 -5.47 28.78
N GLY A 246 15.10 -4.14 28.77
CA GLY A 246 15.90 -3.40 29.76
C GLY A 246 17.41 -3.39 29.51
N ALA A 247 17.91 -4.06 28.47
CA ALA A 247 19.31 -3.94 28.09
C ALA A 247 19.61 -2.53 27.56
N GLN A 248 20.68 -1.94 28.06
CA GLN A 248 21.12 -0.61 27.62
C GLN A 248 21.86 -0.69 26.30
N LEU A 249 21.48 0.16 25.35
CA LEU A 249 22.28 0.35 24.13
C LEU A 249 23.54 1.15 24.47
N LEU A 250 24.68 0.52 24.23
CA LEU A 250 26.00 1.16 24.43
C LEU A 250 26.37 2.03 23.21
N PRO A 251 27.27 3.01 23.37
CA PRO A 251 27.80 3.76 22.25
C PRO A 251 28.39 2.84 21.19
N PRO A 252 28.25 3.17 19.88
CA PRO A 252 28.75 2.32 18.83
C PRO A 252 30.28 2.26 18.79
N GLU A 253 30.82 1.05 18.68
CA GLU A 253 32.27 0.80 18.58
C GLU A 253 32.72 0.54 17.14
N SER A 254 31.79 0.21 16.22
CA SER A 254 32.09 0.03 14.80
C SER A 254 31.28 0.97 13.91
N ALA A 255 31.76 1.15 12.68
CA ALA A 255 31.05 1.95 11.67
C ALA A 255 29.69 1.34 11.33
N GLU A 256 29.61 0.01 11.27
CA GLU A 256 28.41 -0.75 10.95
C GLU A 256 27.35 -0.64 12.05
N GLN A 257 27.77 -0.72 13.33
CA GLN A 257 26.90 -0.49 14.48
C GLN A 257 26.36 0.94 14.46
N LYS A 258 27.23 1.93 14.25
CA LYS A 258 26.84 3.33 14.14
C LYS A 258 25.85 3.57 13.00
N GLN A 259 26.11 2.96 11.84
CA GLN A 259 25.23 3.08 10.67
C GLN A 259 23.84 2.50 10.96
N LEU A 260 23.76 1.30 11.57
CA LEU A 260 22.49 0.69 11.96
C LEU A 260 21.70 1.58 12.90
N MET A 261 22.35 2.14 13.94
CA MET A 261 21.70 3.07 14.87
C MET A 261 21.21 4.35 14.19
N LEU A 262 21.96 4.90 13.24
CA LEU A 262 21.56 6.07 12.46
C LEU A 262 20.37 5.78 11.54
N VAL A 263 20.34 4.60 10.91
CA VAL A 263 19.19 4.21 10.08
C VAL A 263 17.95 4.03 10.93
N LEU A 264 18.06 3.37 12.09
CA LEU A 264 16.93 3.20 13.02
C LEU A 264 16.32 4.55 13.45
N SER A 265 17.17 5.57 13.72
CA SER A 265 16.69 6.89 14.15
C SER A 265 15.84 7.63 13.11
N ARG A 266 15.87 7.21 11.83
CA ARG A 266 15.11 7.85 10.72
C ARG A 266 13.73 7.25 10.46
N MET A 267 13.27 6.30 11.28
CA MET A 267 11.96 5.68 11.12
C MET A 267 10.83 6.71 11.02
N ALA A 268 10.81 7.69 11.93
CA ALA A 268 9.78 8.71 11.96
C ALA A 268 9.75 9.55 10.66
N ASP A 269 10.92 9.89 10.12
CA ASP A 269 11.03 10.66 8.86
C ASP A 269 10.49 9.86 7.66
N ALA A 270 10.79 8.54 7.62
CA ALA A 270 10.29 7.66 6.57
C ALA A 270 8.76 7.53 6.63
N LEU A 271 8.19 7.34 7.81
CA LEU A 271 6.74 7.26 8.02
C LEU A 271 6.05 8.59 7.68
N TRP A 272 6.63 9.71 8.12
CA TRP A 272 6.10 11.03 7.80
C TRP A 272 6.10 11.30 6.30
N THR A 273 7.18 10.94 5.61
CA THR A 273 7.28 11.08 4.15
C THR A 273 6.22 10.23 3.45
N ALA A 274 6.06 8.97 3.85
CA ALA A 274 5.05 8.09 3.30
C ALA A 274 3.63 8.62 3.50
N TYR A 275 3.32 9.15 4.69
CA TYR A 275 2.02 9.74 5.01
C TYR A 275 1.76 11.02 4.21
N ARG A 276 2.69 11.98 4.24
CA ARG A 276 2.56 13.28 3.57
C ARG A 276 2.36 13.13 2.06
N ASP A 277 3.18 12.29 1.45
CA ASP A 277 3.22 12.13 0.00
C ASP A 277 2.30 10.99 -0.50
N SER A 278 1.61 10.30 0.43
CA SER A 278 0.82 9.10 0.13
C SER A 278 1.63 8.07 -0.69
N ALA A 279 2.88 7.85 -0.26
CA ALA A 279 3.91 7.13 -0.99
C ALA A 279 4.50 5.97 -0.16
N PRO A 280 3.85 4.79 -0.12
CA PRO A 280 4.34 3.63 0.65
C PRO A 280 5.73 3.16 0.24
N ASN A 281 6.18 3.49 -0.98
CA ASN A 281 7.54 3.22 -1.43
C ASN A 281 8.63 3.88 -0.56
N ALA A 282 8.32 4.95 0.18
CA ALA A 282 9.26 5.53 1.14
C ALA A 282 9.53 4.57 2.31
N ILE A 283 8.50 3.85 2.80
CA ILE A 283 8.67 2.80 3.81
C ILE A 283 9.50 1.64 3.24
N CYS A 284 9.19 1.19 2.03
CA CYS A 284 9.95 0.12 1.37
C CYS A 284 11.45 0.47 1.23
N ALA A 285 11.76 1.68 0.80
CA ALA A 285 13.15 2.14 0.69
C ALA A 285 13.85 2.18 2.05
N TYR A 286 13.17 2.67 3.07
CA TYR A 286 13.69 2.72 4.43
C TYR A 286 13.99 1.33 5.01
N ILE A 287 13.05 0.39 4.93
CA ILE A 287 13.26 -0.97 5.48
C ILE A 287 14.29 -1.77 4.71
N TYR A 288 14.47 -1.51 3.42
CA TYR A 288 15.56 -2.10 2.64
C TYR A 288 16.92 -1.60 3.12
N GLU A 289 17.06 -0.29 3.37
CA GLU A 289 18.27 0.28 3.94
C GLU A 289 18.55 -0.27 5.35
N LEU A 290 17.50 -0.36 6.18
CA LEU A 290 17.58 -0.91 7.53
C LEU A 290 18.00 -2.39 7.53
N ALA A 291 17.39 -3.21 6.69
CA ALA A 291 17.75 -4.62 6.54
C ALA A 291 19.19 -4.79 6.05
N THR A 292 19.61 -3.93 5.12
CA THR A 292 21.00 -3.94 4.60
C THR A 292 21.99 -3.56 5.70
N ALA A 293 21.71 -2.53 6.50
CA ALA A 293 22.56 -2.13 7.62
C ALA A 293 22.61 -3.22 8.71
N ALA A 294 21.48 -3.85 9.01
CA ALA A 294 21.42 -4.95 9.96
C ALA A 294 22.23 -6.17 9.52
N ASN A 295 22.16 -6.55 8.24
CA ASN A 295 22.94 -7.67 7.70
C ASN A 295 24.45 -7.37 7.69
N LYS A 296 24.88 -6.13 7.41
CA LYS A 296 26.27 -5.71 7.53
C LYS A 296 26.75 -5.79 8.98
N PHE A 297 25.98 -5.22 9.91
CA PHE A 297 26.31 -5.30 11.34
C PHE A 297 26.47 -6.74 11.82
N TYR A 298 25.53 -7.64 11.45
CA TYR A 298 25.62 -9.06 11.81
C TYR A 298 26.84 -9.76 11.20
N HIS A 299 27.24 -9.40 9.98
CA HIS A 299 28.42 -9.98 9.32
C HIS A 299 29.70 -9.63 10.06
N ASP A 300 29.82 -8.37 10.50
CA ASP A 300 31.07 -7.84 11.06
C ASP A 300 31.16 -8.04 12.58
N VAL A 301 30.02 -8.12 13.27
CA VAL A 301 29.92 -8.27 14.72
C VAL A 301 29.43 -9.68 15.10
N LYS A 302 30.26 -10.44 15.80
CA LYS A 302 29.95 -11.80 16.25
C LYS A 302 29.11 -11.77 17.54
N ILE A 303 27.83 -11.42 17.43
CA ILE A 303 26.92 -11.19 18.56
C ILE A 303 26.94 -12.34 19.59
N LEU A 304 26.81 -13.59 19.12
CA LEU A 304 26.66 -14.76 19.99
C LEU A 304 27.95 -15.16 20.72
N THR A 305 29.09 -14.75 20.23
CA THR A 305 30.42 -15.09 20.79
C THR A 305 31.15 -13.88 21.37
N GLU A 306 30.49 -12.74 21.52
CA GLU A 306 31.01 -11.58 22.23
C GLU A 306 31.28 -11.94 23.70
N PRO A 307 32.55 -11.82 24.17
CA PRO A 307 32.91 -12.21 25.54
C PRO A 307 32.42 -11.22 26.59
N ASP A 308 32.24 -9.94 26.27
CA ASP A 308 31.70 -8.94 27.18
C ASP A 308 30.18 -9.06 27.23
N ALA A 309 29.67 -9.46 28.39
CA ALA A 309 28.24 -9.69 28.57
C ALA A 309 27.38 -8.41 28.38
N ALA A 310 27.91 -7.23 28.71
CA ALA A 310 27.20 -5.97 28.54
C ALA A 310 27.12 -5.58 27.05
N LYS A 311 28.22 -5.76 26.31
CA LYS A 311 28.24 -5.56 24.86
C LYS A 311 27.35 -6.56 24.14
N GLN A 312 27.41 -7.84 24.52
CA GLN A 312 26.58 -8.88 23.96
C GLN A 312 25.08 -8.56 24.13
N ALA A 313 24.68 -8.11 25.34
CA ALA A 313 23.30 -7.70 25.63
C ALA A 313 22.90 -6.45 24.80
N SER A 314 23.80 -5.47 24.66
CA SER A 314 23.60 -4.29 23.82
C SER A 314 23.39 -4.64 22.35
N TYR A 315 24.19 -5.56 21.78
CA TYR A 315 24.06 -6.03 20.41
C TYR A 315 22.73 -6.79 20.20
N ALA A 316 22.37 -7.66 21.15
CA ALA A 316 21.11 -8.39 21.12
C ALA A 316 19.91 -7.41 21.16
N ALA A 317 19.96 -6.39 22.03
CA ALA A 317 18.92 -5.37 22.11
C ALA A 317 18.83 -4.52 20.81
N LEU A 318 19.97 -4.22 20.19
CA LEU A 318 19.99 -3.43 18.94
C LEU A 318 19.33 -4.20 17.78
N ILE A 319 19.61 -5.51 17.63
CA ILE A 319 18.97 -6.31 16.58
C ILE A 319 17.49 -6.60 16.93
N ASP A 320 17.11 -6.69 18.19
CA ASP A 320 15.70 -6.85 18.57
C ASP A 320 14.90 -5.59 18.26
N LEU A 321 15.45 -4.41 18.56
CA LEU A 321 14.86 -3.14 18.14
C LEU A 321 14.73 -3.07 16.61
N THR A 322 15.75 -3.51 15.88
CA THR A 322 15.72 -3.58 14.40
C THR A 322 14.60 -4.48 13.91
N ARG A 323 14.43 -5.66 14.51
CA ARG A 323 13.34 -6.59 14.22
C ARG A 323 11.98 -5.92 14.42
N GLY A 324 11.79 -5.29 15.59
CA GLY A 324 10.53 -4.60 15.90
C GLY A 324 10.18 -3.50 14.90
N VAL A 325 11.16 -2.70 14.48
CA VAL A 325 10.96 -1.66 13.45
C VAL A 325 10.62 -2.27 12.08
N LEU A 326 11.34 -3.32 11.66
CA LEU A 326 11.03 -4.02 10.41
C LEU A 326 9.64 -4.63 10.44
N GLU A 327 9.26 -5.33 11.52
CA GLU A 327 7.92 -5.94 11.67
C GLU A 327 6.81 -4.88 11.67
N THR A 328 6.99 -3.75 12.36
CA THR A 328 6.05 -2.63 12.32
C THR A 328 5.88 -2.08 10.89
N CYS A 329 6.98 -1.90 10.17
CA CYS A 329 6.91 -1.37 8.81
C CYS A 329 6.25 -2.34 7.82
N ILE A 330 6.52 -3.65 7.90
CA ILE A 330 5.86 -4.64 7.03
C ILE A 330 4.37 -4.80 7.36
N ASP A 331 3.98 -4.64 8.63
CA ASP A 331 2.57 -4.60 9.03
C ASP A 331 1.84 -3.42 8.40
N LEU A 332 2.45 -2.22 8.41
CA LEU A 332 1.93 -1.04 7.69
C LEU A 332 1.82 -1.27 6.17
N LEU A 333 2.67 -2.11 5.58
CA LEU A 333 2.59 -2.52 4.18
C LEU A 333 1.62 -3.70 3.95
N GLY A 334 1.02 -4.22 5.03
CA GLY A 334 -0.04 -5.22 5.00
C GLY A 334 0.43 -6.66 4.80
N PHE A 335 1.63 -7.01 5.25
CA PHE A 335 2.11 -8.40 5.28
C PHE A 335 2.93 -8.68 6.55
N SER A 336 3.20 -9.94 6.83
CA SER A 336 3.86 -10.38 8.06
C SER A 336 5.03 -11.30 7.76
N ALA A 337 5.91 -11.48 8.74
CA ALA A 337 7.03 -12.41 8.66
C ALA A 337 6.67 -13.77 9.27
N PRO A 338 7.11 -14.90 8.66
CA PRO A 338 6.97 -16.21 9.27
C PRO A 338 7.94 -16.36 10.46
N GLU A 339 7.72 -17.37 11.29
CA GLU A 339 8.63 -17.65 12.40
C GLU A 339 9.95 -18.28 11.93
N ARG A 340 9.89 -19.05 10.86
CA ARG A 340 11.04 -19.72 10.24
C ARG A 340 10.97 -19.63 8.72
N MET A 341 12.14 -19.71 8.11
CA MET A 341 12.25 -19.56 6.65
C MET A 341 13.46 -20.32 6.14
#